data_cfd216b9d9bd97d99102b4bbbcc5d631
#
_entry.id   cfd216b9d9bd97d99102b4bbbcc5d631
#
_cell.length_a   1.000
_cell.length_b   1.000
_cell.length_c   1.000
_cell.angle_alpha   90.00
_cell.angle_beta   90.00
_cell.angle_gamma   90.00
#
_symmetry.space_group_name_H-M   'P 1'
#
loop_
_entity.id
_entity.type
_entity.pdbx_description
1 polymer ?
#
loop_
_entity_poly.entity_id
_entity_poly.type
_entity_poly.pdbx_seq_one_letter_code
_entity_poly.pdbx_strand_id
1 'polypeptide(L)'
;LLEYDTEQESERRMIGNIYLGRVANVLPGMQAAFVDIGKGKNAYLYRDELLPAHLEQKPKQKPSIERLVSQGDELLVQVTKEGIGKKGPRITTQISLPGRWVVYMPEADYVAVSRKIASEQEKMRLKLIGESLRMNREGLILRTVSEGESQESLEQDVRQLRDKWDRINKQAMHAHAPSELYSEPDLALRTARDLFSSDIDEFVCNDPETVDQVKQFVNKNHP
;
A
#
# COMPACT_ATOMS: atom_id res chain seq x y z
N LEU A 1 3.30 -10.63 -26.29
CA LEU A 1 2.55 -10.11 -25.16
C LEU A 1 3.04 -10.79 -23.90
N LEU A 2 3.63 -10.01 -22.99
CA LEU A 2 4.16 -10.53 -21.73
C LEU A 2 3.12 -10.43 -20.62
N GLU A 3 2.35 -9.31 -20.59
CA GLU A 3 1.34 -9.03 -19.59
C GLU A 3 0.17 -8.29 -20.25
N TYR A 4 -1.04 -8.50 -19.75
CA TYR A 4 -2.25 -7.83 -20.20
C TYR A 4 -3.09 -7.45 -18.98
N ASP A 5 -3.36 -6.17 -18.83
CA ASP A 5 -4.15 -5.64 -17.73
C ASP A 5 -5.27 -4.75 -18.27
N THR A 6 -6.40 -4.68 -17.57
CA THR A 6 -7.55 -3.85 -17.96
C THR A 6 -8.07 -3.06 -16.76
N GLU A 7 -8.43 -1.81 -17.01
CA GLU A 7 -9.14 -0.97 -16.05
C GLU A 7 -10.33 -0.30 -16.76
N GLN A 8 -11.51 -0.35 -16.14
CA GLN A 8 -12.69 0.33 -16.66
C GLN A 8 -12.87 1.66 -15.92
N GLU A 9 -13.12 2.75 -16.65
CA GLU A 9 -13.35 4.08 -16.05
C GLU A 9 -14.54 4.11 -15.08
N SER A 10 -15.57 3.28 -15.33
CA SER A 10 -16.76 3.20 -14.49
C SER A 10 -16.52 2.48 -13.16
N GLU A 11 -15.44 1.72 -13.04
CA GLU A 11 -15.06 0.97 -11.85
C GLU A 11 -13.61 1.29 -11.47
N ARG A 12 -13.36 2.54 -11.04
CA ARG A 12 -12.03 2.88 -10.52
C ARG A 12 -11.66 1.90 -9.42
N ARG A 13 -10.58 1.18 -9.65
CA ARG A 13 -10.03 0.21 -8.70
C ARG A 13 -9.79 0.88 -7.36
N MET A 14 -10.40 0.34 -6.31
CA MET A 14 -10.21 0.86 -4.95
C MET A 14 -9.02 0.24 -4.23
N ILE A 15 -8.47 -0.86 -4.75
CA ILE A 15 -7.31 -1.54 -4.11
C ILE A 15 -6.14 -0.57 -4.01
N GLY A 16 -5.60 -0.44 -2.79
CA GLY A 16 -4.54 0.51 -2.46
C GLY A 16 -5.02 1.85 -1.90
N ASN A 17 -6.28 2.24 -2.16
CA ASN A 17 -6.84 3.48 -1.61
C ASN A 17 -6.90 3.42 -0.08
N ILE A 18 -6.66 4.58 0.56
CA ILE A 18 -6.65 4.73 2.01
C ILE A 18 -7.79 5.66 2.43
N TYR A 19 -8.52 5.23 3.44
CA TYR A 19 -9.67 5.95 4.00
C TYR A 19 -9.52 6.15 5.50
N LEU A 20 -10.04 7.25 6.00
CA LEU A 20 -10.46 7.33 7.39
C LEU A 20 -11.89 6.75 7.45
N GLY A 21 -12.02 5.55 7.99
CA GLY A 21 -13.31 4.85 8.09
C GLY A 21 -13.85 4.88 9.50
N ARG A 22 -15.19 4.70 9.63
CA ARG A 22 -15.87 4.58 10.93
C ARG A 22 -16.40 3.19 11.12
N VAL A 23 -16.10 2.55 12.25
CA VAL A 23 -16.62 1.23 12.61
C VAL A 23 -18.15 1.31 12.76
N ALA A 24 -18.85 0.70 11.82
CA ALA A 24 -20.31 0.66 11.79
C ALA A 24 -20.86 -0.46 12.67
N ASN A 25 -20.18 -1.61 12.73
CA ASN A 25 -20.60 -2.76 13.55
C ASN A 25 -19.42 -3.69 13.82
N VAL A 26 -19.44 -4.34 15.00
CA VAL A 26 -18.47 -5.37 15.40
C VAL A 26 -19.19 -6.70 15.53
N LEU A 27 -18.63 -7.75 14.93
CA LEU A 27 -19.21 -9.11 14.88
C LEU A 27 -18.28 -10.13 15.56
N PRO A 28 -18.44 -10.36 16.86
CA PRO A 28 -17.57 -11.25 17.64
C PRO A 28 -17.54 -12.68 17.09
N GLY A 29 -18.68 -13.21 16.67
CA GLY A 29 -18.80 -14.57 16.13
C GLY A 29 -18.00 -14.79 14.84
N MET A 30 -17.73 -13.72 14.08
CA MET A 30 -16.91 -13.73 12.87
C MET A 30 -15.48 -13.22 13.10
N GLN A 31 -15.19 -12.71 14.28
CA GLN A 31 -13.94 -12.02 14.61
C GLN A 31 -13.62 -10.93 13.58
N ALA A 32 -14.60 -10.10 13.24
CA ALA A 32 -14.53 -9.08 12.21
C ALA A 32 -15.34 -7.84 12.58
N ALA A 33 -15.05 -6.73 11.91
CA ALA A 33 -15.83 -5.50 11.96
C ALA A 33 -16.26 -5.08 10.56
N PHE A 34 -17.36 -4.35 10.47
CA PHE A 34 -17.76 -3.62 9.29
C PHE A 34 -17.46 -2.14 9.48
N VAL A 35 -16.78 -1.56 8.50
CA VAL A 35 -16.30 -0.17 8.54
C VAL A 35 -16.92 0.60 7.39
N ASP A 36 -17.58 1.70 7.69
CA ASP A 36 -18.03 2.65 6.69
C ASP A 36 -16.84 3.47 6.16
N ILE A 37 -16.61 3.39 4.86
CA ILE A 37 -15.57 4.14 4.13
C ILE A 37 -16.16 5.14 3.14
N GLY A 38 -17.47 5.41 3.21
CA GLY A 38 -18.17 6.37 2.34
C GLY A 38 -18.43 5.88 0.91
N LYS A 39 -18.39 4.57 0.65
CA LYS A 39 -18.57 3.98 -0.70
C LYS A 39 -19.87 3.14 -0.82
N GLY A 40 -20.88 3.45 -0.01
CA GLY A 40 -22.21 2.84 -0.08
C GLY A 40 -22.32 1.45 0.53
N LYS A 41 -21.24 0.68 0.59
CA LYS A 41 -21.17 -0.62 1.26
C LYS A 41 -20.08 -0.61 2.31
N ASN A 42 -20.39 -1.10 3.51
CA ASN A 42 -19.41 -1.22 4.57
C ASN A 42 -18.31 -2.20 4.18
N ALA A 43 -17.06 -1.80 4.40
CA ALA A 43 -15.89 -2.61 4.17
C ALA A 43 -15.72 -3.66 5.28
N TYR A 44 -15.16 -4.81 4.93
CA TYR A 44 -14.92 -5.93 5.85
C TYR A 44 -13.50 -5.87 6.41
N LEU A 45 -13.37 -5.79 7.73
CA LEU A 45 -12.12 -5.78 8.48
C LEU A 45 -12.03 -7.02 9.35
N TYR A 46 -11.11 -7.93 9.02
CA TYR A 46 -10.87 -9.10 9.84
C TYR A 46 -9.91 -8.78 10.99
N ARG A 47 -10.08 -9.44 12.14
CA ARG A 47 -9.27 -9.22 13.35
C ARG A 47 -7.76 -9.20 13.10
N ASP A 48 -7.26 -10.13 12.27
CA ASP A 48 -5.81 -10.24 12.01
C ASP A 48 -5.26 -9.04 11.23
N GLU A 49 -6.11 -8.31 10.52
CA GLU A 49 -5.76 -7.07 9.81
C GLU A 49 -5.62 -5.85 10.73
N LEU A 50 -6.00 -5.98 12.01
CA LEU A 50 -5.81 -4.98 13.07
C LEU A 50 -4.52 -5.22 13.87
N LEU A 51 -3.92 -6.38 13.73
CA LEU A 51 -2.71 -6.73 14.47
C LEU A 51 -1.47 -6.28 13.70
N PRO A 52 -0.40 -5.82 14.40
CA PRO A 52 0.84 -5.45 13.74
C PRO A 52 1.40 -6.58 12.87
N ALA A 53 1.87 -6.25 11.67
CA ALA A 53 2.39 -7.22 10.70
C ALA A 53 3.64 -7.97 11.18
N HIS A 54 4.42 -7.36 12.08
CA HIS A 54 5.70 -7.90 12.58
C HIS A 54 5.56 -8.94 13.70
N LEU A 55 4.36 -9.30 14.10
CA LEU A 55 4.17 -10.42 15.03
C LEU A 55 4.44 -11.74 14.29
N GLU A 56 5.74 -12.00 14.00
CA GLU A 56 6.21 -13.30 13.50
C GLU A 56 5.82 -14.44 14.47
N GLN A 57 5.73 -14.14 15.73
CA GLN A 57 5.10 -14.97 16.74
C GLN A 57 3.67 -14.49 16.95
N LYS A 58 2.75 -15.02 16.14
CA LYS A 58 1.31 -14.88 16.44
C LYS A 58 1.10 -15.28 17.89
N PRO A 59 0.59 -14.40 18.76
CA PRO A 59 0.35 -14.73 20.14
C PRO A 59 -0.50 -16.02 20.19
N LYS A 60 -0.15 -16.96 21.03
CA LYS A 60 -0.87 -18.24 21.20
C LYS A 60 -2.38 -18.01 21.40
N GLN A 61 -2.75 -16.85 21.94
CA GLN A 61 -4.13 -16.37 22.04
C GLN A 61 -4.19 -14.94 21.45
N LYS A 62 -4.78 -14.81 20.26
CA LYS A 62 -5.07 -13.50 19.68
C LYS A 62 -6.20 -12.84 20.47
N PRO A 63 -6.12 -11.52 20.75
CA PRO A 63 -7.25 -10.80 21.36
C PRO A 63 -8.50 -10.92 20.50
N SER A 64 -9.68 -10.95 21.10
CA SER A 64 -10.95 -10.92 20.39
C SER A 64 -11.13 -9.54 19.71
N ILE A 65 -11.92 -9.50 18.64
CA ILE A 65 -12.18 -8.27 17.88
C ILE A 65 -12.72 -7.14 18.76
N GLU A 66 -13.56 -7.47 19.75
CA GLU A 66 -14.18 -6.53 20.70
C GLU A 66 -13.18 -5.82 21.62
N ARG A 67 -11.98 -6.42 21.78
CA ARG A 67 -10.88 -5.80 22.53
C ARG A 67 -10.01 -4.89 21.67
N LEU A 68 -10.16 -4.97 20.37
CA LEU A 68 -9.35 -4.23 19.40
C LEU A 68 -10.07 -3.00 18.88
N VAL A 69 -11.39 -3.11 18.67
CA VAL A 69 -12.21 -2.02 18.13
C VAL A 69 -13.63 -2.05 18.70
N SER A 70 -14.22 -0.88 18.77
CA SER A 70 -15.61 -0.64 19.18
C SER A 70 -16.40 0.06 18.08
N GLN A 71 -17.72 -0.09 18.09
CA GLN A 71 -18.59 0.65 17.19
C GLN A 71 -18.41 2.16 17.40
N GLY A 72 -18.26 2.90 16.31
CA GLY A 72 -18.02 4.34 16.30
C GLY A 72 -16.55 4.73 16.24
N ASP A 73 -15.61 3.81 16.49
CA ASP A 73 -14.17 4.09 16.36
C ASP A 73 -13.83 4.53 14.94
N GLU A 74 -12.91 5.48 14.82
CA GLU A 74 -12.35 5.91 13.54
C GLU A 74 -10.99 5.25 13.31
N LEU A 75 -10.83 4.65 12.13
CA LEU A 75 -9.66 3.87 11.76
C LEU A 75 -9.11 4.32 10.42
N LEU A 76 -7.78 4.45 10.34
CA LEU A 76 -7.09 4.55 9.07
C LEU A 76 -7.00 3.16 8.44
N VAL A 77 -7.60 3.00 7.24
CA VAL A 77 -7.73 1.70 6.60
C VAL A 77 -7.37 1.76 5.11
N GLN A 78 -6.79 0.68 4.60
CA GLN A 78 -6.45 0.52 3.18
C GLN A 78 -7.24 -0.63 2.58
N VAL A 79 -7.73 -0.45 1.35
CA VAL A 79 -8.44 -1.50 0.60
C VAL A 79 -7.43 -2.51 0.06
N THR A 80 -7.65 -3.79 0.38
CA THR A 80 -6.81 -4.91 -0.08
C THR A 80 -7.47 -5.77 -1.16
N LYS A 81 -8.81 -5.77 -1.21
CA LYS A 81 -9.58 -6.49 -2.24
C LYS A 81 -10.87 -5.75 -2.54
N GLU A 82 -11.26 -5.75 -3.81
CA GLU A 82 -12.55 -5.23 -4.25
C GLU A 82 -13.73 -5.99 -3.63
N GLY A 83 -14.83 -5.27 -3.49
CA GLY A 83 -16.11 -5.89 -3.16
C GLY A 83 -16.67 -6.67 -4.37
N ILE A 84 -17.31 -7.80 -4.10
CA ILE A 84 -17.93 -8.62 -5.15
C ILE A 84 -19.44 -8.71 -4.90
N GLY A 85 -20.24 -8.34 -5.88
CA GLY A 85 -21.69 -8.39 -5.82
C GLY A 85 -22.26 -7.57 -4.64
N LYS A 86 -22.84 -8.22 -3.65
CA LYS A 86 -23.43 -7.56 -2.46
C LYS A 86 -22.42 -7.33 -1.34
N LYS A 87 -21.19 -7.89 -1.42
CA LYS A 87 -20.17 -7.76 -0.37
C LYS A 87 -19.36 -6.49 -0.58
N GLY A 88 -19.08 -5.76 0.50
CA GLY A 88 -18.16 -4.64 0.52
C GLY A 88 -16.70 -5.06 0.34
N PRO A 89 -15.79 -4.10 0.11
CA PRO A 89 -14.38 -4.37 -0.04
C PRO A 89 -13.76 -4.91 1.25
N ARG A 90 -12.62 -5.62 1.11
CA ARG A 90 -11.80 -6.02 2.26
C ARG A 90 -10.76 -4.95 2.53
N ILE A 91 -10.56 -4.64 3.80
CA ILE A 91 -9.62 -3.61 4.26
C ILE A 91 -8.68 -4.13 5.34
N THR A 92 -7.58 -3.40 5.55
CA THR A 92 -6.57 -3.63 6.58
C THR A 92 -6.18 -2.30 7.24
N THR A 93 -5.72 -2.34 8.49
CA THR A 93 -5.03 -1.20 9.12
C THR A 93 -3.52 -1.23 8.89
N GLN A 94 -3.00 -2.31 8.32
CA GLN A 94 -1.59 -2.45 7.94
C GLN A 94 -1.34 -1.74 6.63
N ILE A 95 -1.13 -0.42 6.70
CA ILE A 95 -0.93 0.42 5.51
C ILE A 95 0.37 0.06 4.81
N SER A 96 0.33 -0.04 3.49
CA SER A 96 1.49 -0.25 2.64
C SER A 96 1.47 0.70 1.45
N LEU A 97 2.56 1.40 1.22
CA LEU A 97 2.73 2.35 0.12
C LEU A 97 3.77 1.81 -0.85
N PRO A 98 3.37 1.36 -2.05
CA PRO A 98 4.30 0.88 -3.04
C PRO A 98 5.02 2.05 -3.71
N GLY A 99 6.37 2.01 -3.66
CA GLY A 99 7.28 2.77 -4.49
C GLY A 99 7.76 1.93 -5.66
N ARG A 100 8.77 2.43 -6.35
CA ARG A 100 9.40 1.70 -7.46
C ARG A 100 10.19 0.49 -6.94
N TRP A 101 11.13 0.73 -6.05
CA TRP A 101 12.06 -0.28 -5.55
C TRP A 101 11.68 -0.82 -4.18
N VAL A 102 10.91 -0.04 -3.41
CA VAL A 102 10.58 -0.35 -2.02
C VAL A 102 9.07 -0.29 -1.82
N VAL A 103 8.53 -1.19 -0.99
CA VAL A 103 7.22 -0.98 -0.37
C VAL A 103 7.46 -0.49 1.05
N TYR A 104 6.90 0.68 1.37
CA TYR A 104 7.01 1.30 2.68
C TYR A 104 5.79 0.96 3.53
N MET A 105 6.03 0.54 4.76
CA MET A 105 4.99 0.18 5.74
C MET A 105 5.22 0.97 7.04
N PRO A 106 4.40 1.99 7.33
CA PRO A 106 4.68 2.95 8.42
C PRO A 106 4.72 2.37 9.83
N GLU A 107 4.15 1.17 10.06
CA GLU A 107 4.02 0.58 11.41
C GLU A 107 4.42 -0.90 11.45
N ALA A 108 5.34 -1.34 10.60
CA ALA A 108 5.63 -2.76 10.45
C ALA A 108 6.91 -3.26 11.16
N ASP A 109 7.86 -2.40 11.51
CA ASP A 109 9.08 -2.68 12.26
C ASP A 109 9.93 -3.88 11.78
N TYR A 110 10.04 -4.08 10.46
CA TYR A 110 10.90 -5.10 9.86
C TYR A 110 11.40 -4.71 8.47
N VAL A 111 12.49 -5.35 8.03
CA VAL A 111 12.97 -5.30 6.62
C VAL A 111 12.85 -6.68 6.00
N ALA A 112 12.23 -6.73 4.82
CA ALA A 112 12.15 -7.92 3.99
C ALA A 112 12.71 -7.66 2.60
N VAL A 113 13.15 -8.72 1.91
CA VAL A 113 13.63 -8.67 0.54
C VAL A 113 12.84 -9.67 -0.29
N SER A 114 12.53 -9.32 -1.54
CA SER A 114 11.78 -10.18 -2.45
C SER A 114 12.41 -11.58 -2.57
N ARG A 115 11.58 -12.60 -2.41
CA ARG A 115 12.01 -14.00 -2.58
C ARG A 115 12.39 -14.35 -4.02
N LYS A 116 11.97 -13.54 -5.00
CA LYS A 116 12.26 -13.75 -6.42
C LYS A 116 13.70 -13.39 -6.81
N ILE A 117 14.42 -12.61 -6.00
CA ILE A 117 15.85 -12.35 -6.20
C ILE A 117 16.60 -13.66 -5.96
N ALA A 118 17.36 -14.11 -6.96
CA ALA A 118 18.03 -15.41 -6.88
C ALA A 118 19.31 -15.38 -6.05
N SER A 119 20.06 -14.27 -6.10
CA SER A 119 21.36 -14.12 -5.43
C SER A 119 21.20 -13.87 -3.94
N GLU A 120 21.69 -14.78 -3.10
CA GLU A 120 21.71 -14.59 -1.65
C GLU A 120 22.62 -13.44 -1.21
N GLN A 121 23.72 -13.20 -1.95
CA GLN A 121 24.60 -12.05 -1.71
C GLN A 121 23.87 -10.73 -1.94
N GLU A 122 23.09 -10.65 -3.00
CA GLU A 122 22.28 -9.47 -3.31
C GLU A 122 21.15 -9.27 -2.31
N LYS A 123 20.46 -10.34 -1.89
CA LYS A 123 19.47 -10.26 -0.81
C LYS A 123 20.08 -9.70 0.48
N MET A 124 21.28 -10.15 0.83
CA MET A 124 21.97 -9.67 2.02
C MET A 124 22.36 -8.18 1.89
N ARG A 125 22.88 -7.77 0.71
CA ARG A 125 23.20 -6.37 0.41
C ARG A 125 21.96 -5.48 0.55
N LEU A 126 20.87 -5.84 -0.11
CA LEU A 126 19.62 -5.08 -0.07
C LEU A 126 19.02 -5.05 1.35
N LYS A 127 19.11 -6.14 2.10
CA LYS A 127 18.66 -6.17 3.49
C LYS A 127 19.44 -5.21 4.37
N LEU A 128 20.77 -5.18 4.24
CA LEU A 128 21.63 -4.24 4.99
C LEU A 128 21.29 -2.78 4.65
N ILE A 129 21.09 -2.47 3.37
CA ILE A 129 20.65 -1.14 2.95
C ILE A 129 19.28 -0.81 3.57
N GLY A 130 18.31 -1.71 3.45
CA GLY A 130 16.98 -1.52 4.04
C GLY A 130 17.04 -1.27 5.55
N GLU A 131 17.86 -2.03 6.30
CA GLU A 131 18.04 -1.82 7.74
C GLU A 131 18.70 -0.46 8.05
N SER A 132 19.61 0.02 7.21
CA SER A 132 20.25 1.33 7.37
C SER A 132 19.31 2.50 7.06
N LEU A 133 18.37 2.30 6.14
CA LEU A 133 17.38 3.32 5.74
C LEU A 133 16.16 3.37 6.65
N ARG A 134 15.85 2.27 7.31
CA ARG A 134 14.67 2.13 8.15
C ARG A 134 14.77 2.98 9.42
N MET A 135 13.72 3.68 9.75
CA MET A 135 13.53 4.33 11.05
C MET A 135 12.76 3.42 12.00
N ASN A 136 12.69 3.81 13.27
CA ASN A 136 11.95 3.05 14.29
C ASN A 136 10.47 2.92 13.90
N ARG A 137 9.91 1.71 14.05
CA ARG A 137 8.53 1.34 13.72
C ARG A 137 8.19 1.41 12.23
N GLU A 138 9.17 1.52 11.34
CA GLU A 138 8.94 1.42 9.90
C GLU A 138 9.23 0.01 9.39
N GLY A 139 8.52 -0.41 8.35
CA GLY A 139 8.83 -1.59 7.57
C GLY A 139 9.21 -1.24 6.15
N LEU A 140 10.20 -1.95 5.61
CA LEU A 140 10.62 -1.83 4.21
C LEU A 140 10.65 -3.21 3.57
N ILE A 141 10.02 -3.32 2.38
CA ILE A 141 10.12 -4.52 1.57
C ILE A 141 10.83 -4.14 0.26
N LEU A 142 12.06 -4.62 0.08
CA LEU A 142 12.84 -4.42 -1.15
C LEU A 142 12.24 -5.33 -2.24
N ARG A 143 11.82 -4.71 -3.35
CA ARG A 143 11.14 -5.39 -4.46
C ARG A 143 12.17 -6.11 -5.36
N THR A 144 11.70 -6.96 -6.26
CA THR A 144 12.58 -7.66 -7.21
C THR A 144 13.35 -6.69 -8.11
N VAL A 145 12.69 -5.61 -8.52
CA VAL A 145 13.29 -4.55 -9.36
C VAL A 145 14.36 -3.73 -8.66
N SER A 146 14.57 -3.90 -7.35
CA SER A 146 15.70 -3.27 -6.61
C SER A 146 17.03 -4.02 -6.76
N GLU A 147 17.03 -5.17 -7.46
CA GLU A 147 18.27 -5.91 -7.74
C GLU A 147 19.24 -5.05 -8.54
N GLY A 148 20.48 -4.90 -8.04
CA GLY A 148 21.52 -4.08 -8.65
C GLY A 148 21.42 -2.57 -8.42
N GLU A 149 20.32 -2.08 -7.83
CA GLU A 149 20.12 -0.65 -7.60
C GLU A 149 21.07 -0.07 -6.54
N SER A 150 21.37 1.22 -6.68
CA SER A 150 22.21 1.94 -5.74
C SER A 150 21.47 2.22 -4.41
N GLN A 151 22.24 2.46 -3.36
CA GLN A 151 21.67 2.87 -2.07
C GLN A 151 20.96 4.22 -2.19
N GLU A 152 21.48 5.15 -2.98
CA GLU A 152 20.93 6.48 -3.21
C GLU A 152 19.55 6.42 -3.86
N SER A 153 19.37 5.54 -4.86
CA SER A 153 18.07 5.30 -5.51
C SER A 153 17.03 4.79 -4.51
N LEU A 154 17.42 3.82 -3.68
CA LEU A 154 16.55 3.24 -2.65
C LEU A 154 16.19 4.27 -1.57
N GLU A 155 17.15 5.09 -1.13
CA GLU A 155 16.94 6.15 -0.16
C GLU A 155 15.97 7.22 -0.69
N GLN A 156 16.10 7.60 -1.95
CA GLN A 156 15.20 8.56 -2.58
C GLN A 156 13.76 8.03 -2.64
N ASP A 157 13.57 6.77 -3.00
CA ASP A 157 12.24 6.12 -3.03
C ASP A 157 11.62 6.11 -1.63
N VAL A 158 12.38 5.67 -0.61
CA VAL A 158 11.92 5.67 0.79
C VAL A 158 11.54 7.08 1.28
N ARG A 159 12.35 8.10 0.94
CA ARG A 159 12.07 9.50 1.30
C ARG A 159 10.74 9.98 0.70
N GLN A 160 10.50 9.70 -0.59
CA GLN A 160 9.24 10.08 -1.25
C GLN A 160 8.04 9.37 -0.63
N LEU A 161 8.19 8.10 -0.21
CA LEU A 161 7.13 7.34 0.44
C LEU A 161 6.83 7.86 1.84
N ARG A 162 7.85 8.28 2.61
CA ARG A 162 7.66 8.98 3.91
C ARG A 162 6.91 10.30 3.73
N ASP A 163 7.30 11.12 2.76
CA ASP A 163 6.62 12.38 2.46
C ASP A 163 5.15 12.15 2.05
N LYS A 164 4.88 11.05 1.33
CA LYS A 164 3.52 10.65 0.99
C LYS A 164 2.73 10.25 2.24
N TRP A 165 3.32 9.43 3.11
CA TRP A 165 2.71 9.03 4.37
C TRP A 165 2.42 10.21 5.30
N ASP A 166 3.34 11.14 5.44
CA ASP A 166 3.18 12.35 6.24
C ASP A 166 2.01 13.22 5.75
N ARG A 167 1.82 13.32 4.44
CA ARG A 167 0.67 14.02 3.85
C ARG A 167 -0.64 13.32 4.18
N ILE A 168 -0.70 11.99 4.07
CA ILE A 168 -1.89 11.19 4.42
C ILE A 168 -2.23 11.38 5.91
N ASN A 169 -1.24 11.29 6.79
CA ASN A 169 -1.43 11.50 8.21
C ASN A 169 -1.93 12.90 8.55
N LYS A 170 -1.36 13.94 7.95
CA LYS A 170 -1.82 15.32 8.15
C LYS A 170 -3.26 15.50 7.70
N GLN A 171 -3.64 14.91 6.57
CA GLN A 171 -5.03 14.93 6.11
C GLN A 171 -5.96 14.19 7.08
N ALA A 172 -5.55 13.03 7.60
CA ALA A 172 -6.32 12.26 8.57
C ALA A 172 -6.63 13.04 9.86
N MET A 173 -5.68 13.87 10.34
CA MET A 173 -5.88 14.69 11.54
C MET A 173 -6.98 15.75 11.39
N HIS A 174 -7.32 16.16 10.16
CA HIS A 174 -8.30 17.20 9.87
C HIS A 174 -9.56 16.67 9.19
N ALA A 175 -9.56 15.41 8.80
CA ALA A 175 -10.70 14.76 8.16
C ALA A 175 -11.72 14.26 9.19
N HIS A 176 -12.94 14.06 8.72
CA HIS A 176 -14.01 13.38 9.47
C HIS A 176 -14.37 12.08 8.75
N ALA A 177 -14.46 10.99 9.49
CA ALA A 177 -14.87 9.70 8.93
C ALA A 177 -16.37 9.70 8.55
N PRO A 178 -16.74 9.11 7.39
CA PRO A 178 -15.86 8.48 6.41
C PRO A 178 -15.24 9.50 5.43
N SER A 179 -13.96 9.36 5.10
CA SER A 179 -13.24 10.25 4.16
C SER A 179 -12.15 9.49 3.40
N GLU A 180 -12.01 9.75 2.09
CA GLU A 180 -10.90 9.26 1.28
C GLU A 180 -9.68 10.15 1.49
N LEU A 181 -8.54 9.57 1.86
CA LEU A 181 -7.30 10.30 2.14
C LEU A 181 -6.24 10.09 1.05
N TYR A 182 -6.30 8.96 0.36
CA TYR A 182 -5.38 8.63 -0.71
C TYR A 182 -6.06 7.72 -1.73
N SER A 183 -5.89 8.05 -2.99
CA SER A 183 -6.28 7.21 -4.12
C SER A 183 -5.04 6.68 -4.82
N GLU A 184 -4.99 5.37 -5.03
CA GLU A 184 -3.93 4.74 -5.82
C GLU A 184 -3.99 5.28 -7.25
N PRO A 185 -2.85 5.57 -7.89
CA PRO A 185 -2.80 6.00 -9.28
C PRO A 185 -3.53 5.05 -10.23
N ASP A 186 -3.97 5.56 -11.37
CA ASP A 186 -4.55 4.76 -12.45
C ASP A 186 -3.58 3.75 -13.05
N LEU A 187 -4.08 2.90 -13.94
CA LEU A 187 -3.31 1.83 -14.56
C LEU A 187 -2.04 2.33 -15.27
N ALA A 188 -2.12 3.48 -15.97
CA ALA A 188 -0.97 4.00 -16.72
C ALA A 188 0.18 4.42 -15.81
N LEU A 189 -0.13 5.15 -14.74
CA LEU A 189 0.87 5.58 -13.76
C LEU A 189 1.41 4.41 -12.92
N ARG A 190 0.55 3.43 -12.57
CA ARG A 190 1.00 2.20 -11.91
C ARG A 190 1.96 1.41 -12.82
N THR A 191 1.60 1.27 -14.10
CA THR A 191 2.45 0.62 -15.10
C THR A 191 3.81 1.33 -15.21
N ALA A 192 3.80 2.67 -15.28
CA ALA A 192 5.04 3.44 -15.31
C ALA A 192 5.88 3.23 -14.04
N ARG A 193 5.25 3.21 -12.86
CA ARG A 193 5.96 2.94 -11.59
C ARG A 193 6.58 1.55 -11.54
N ASP A 194 5.83 0.54 -12.00
CA ASP A 194 6.17 -0.86 -11.75
C ASP A 194 7.00 -1.50 -12.87
N LEU A 195 6.86 -1.04 -14.12
CA LEU A 195 7.47 -1.67 -15.29
C LEU A 195 8.56 -0.83 -15.98
N PHE A 196 8.61 0.51 -15.77
CA PHE A 196 9.65 1.29 -16.43
C PHE A 196 11.02 0.91 -15.89
N SER A 197 11.88 0.45 -16.79
CA SER A 197 13.27 0.11 -16.56
C SER A 197 14.11 0.63 -17.71
N SER A 198 15.44 0.55 -17.59
CA SER A 198 16.37 0.90 -18.67
C SER A 198 16.18 0.07 -19.96
N ASP A 199 15.44 -1.03 -19.87
CA ASP A 199 15.15 -1.94 -20.98
C ASP A 199 13.91 -1.55 -21.77
N ILE A 200 13.19 -0.48 -21.38
CA ILE A 200 12.00 0.01 -22.07
C ILE A 200 12.41 1.10 -23.05
N ASP A 201 12.24 0.83 -24.33
CA ASP A 201 12.56 1.76 -25.41
C ASP A 201 11.42 2.75 -25.66
N GLU A 202 10.17 2.33 -25.52
CA GLU A 202 9.03 3.11 -25.91
C GLU A 202 7.82 2.87 -25.00
N PHE A 203 7.11 3.95 -24.65
CA PHE A 203 5.78 3.93 -24.06
C PHE A 203 4.78 4.54 -25.03
N VAL A 204 3.82 3.74 -25.49
CA VAL A 204 2.79 4.16 -26.44
C VAL A 204 1.44 4.28 -25.74
N CYS A 205 0.81 5.42 -25.86
CA CYS A 205 -0.53 5.69 -25.34
C CYS A 205 -1.34 6.47 -26.35
N ASN A 206 -2.62 6.16 -26.48
CA ASN A 206 -3.54 6.85 -27.40
C ASN A 206 -4.22 8.07 -26.77
N ASP A 207 -3.94 8.38 -25.52
CA ASP A 207 -4.46 9.55 -24.81
C ASP A 207 -3.32 10.54 -24.48
N PRO A 208 -3.33 11.76 -25.05
CA PRO A 208 -2.29 12.75 -24.81
C PRO A 208 -2.17 13.20 -23.34
N GLU A 209 -3.28 13.28 -22.60
CA GLU A 209 -3.27 13.69 -21.20
C GLU A 209 -2.54 12.66 -20.35
N THR A 210 -2.83 11.38 -20.55
CA THR A 210 -2.12 10.27 -19.91
C THR A 210 -0.63 10.28 -20.25
N VAL A 211 -0.25 10.56 -21.49
CA VAL A 211 1.16 10.69 -21.88
C VAL A 211 1.87 11.77 -21.07
N ASP A 212 1.23 12.94 -20.93
CA ASP A 212 1.82 14.05 -20.18
C ASP A 212 1.92 13.74 -18.68
N GLN A 213 0.92 13.07 -18.11
CA GLN A 213 0.96 12.60 -16.72
C GLN A 213 2.10 11.61 -16.49
N VAL A 214 2.26 10.63 -17.38
CA VAL A 214 3.35 9.64 -17.30
C VAL A 214 4.71 10.32 -17.46
N LYS A 215 4.89 11.27 -18.40
CA LYS A 215 6.12 12.06 -18.54
C LYS A 215 6.48 12.81 -17.24
N GLN A 216 5.49 13.50 -16.65
CA GLN A 216 5.70 14.23 -15.39
C GLN A 216 6.09 13.28 -14.25
N PHE A 217 5.41 12.12 -14.18
CA PHE A 217 5.71 11.09 -13.19
C PHE A 217 7.13 10.56 -13.35
N VAL A 218 7.54 10.21 -14.57
CA VAL A 218 8.89 9.70 -14.88
C VAL A 218 9.94 10.74 -14.55
N ASN A 219 9.79 11.98 -15.03
CA ASN A 219 10.74 13.07 -14.77
C ASN A 219 10.91 13.39 -13.28
N LYS A 220 9.86 13.20 -12.48
CA LYS A 220 9.91 13.44 -11.03
C LYS A 220 10.60 12.30 -10.27
N ASN A 221 10.47 11.08 -10.76
CA ASN A 221 10.93 9.88 -10.06
C ASN A 221 12.17 9.26 -10.70
N HIS A 222 12.56 9.72 -11.89
CA HIS A 222 13.68 9.25 -12.70
C HIS A 222 14.38 10.45 -13.37
N PRO A 223 15.05 11.33 -12.59
CA PRO A 223 15.86 12.40 -13.18
C PRO A 223 17.06 11.88 -13.95
#